data_99fac8509ef3ba79665149207fd4f162
#
_entry.id   99fac8509ef3ba79665149207fd4f162
#
_cell.length_a   1.000
_cell.length_b   1.000
_cell.length_c   1.000
_cell.angle_alpha   90.00
_cell.angle_beta   90.00
_cell.angle_gamma   90.00
#
_symmetry.space_group_name_H-M   'P 1'
#
loop_
_entity.id
_entity.type
_entity.pdbx_description
1 polymer ?
#
loop_
_entity_poly.entity_id
_entity_poly.type
_entity_poly.pdbx_seq_one_letter_code
_entity_poly.pdbx_strand_id
1 'polypeptide(L)'
;MKNGKWKMKNGVLASVLLLACCQCLASQPANSPTPNSFQVVALVDSLDFAKNFDIETATGTVQTLEHVLLTHSNDIWWRDKGGGRMRYPSECEMWHVSEAPFDKKRLPSEDIYGYLRLESPRGDEFPVVREECRRRGLGFGIHTTIEENHWYSPLSSNWTLAHPEYWSCMRDGEPWMGTCSIMYPEVVEHKLKMLDERLAMKPQKIMLDFWRNGAWSYAREYTAPALAEWKRLYGDEPVPEPSDPRWQKMVGAHFDDYLRKFSAKCRAAGVEFIGGFVGIDDKDDASLRSRFCGFGWRHLAKEGVFDAVYVMSVAYDPKDPFGSTERIYRNVMANRGKAEIYFPLASYNFEKCGIGEYAKLAKISEAEAATRLLRLAKSVGARGVVLECVDYGNYRPDVCAAIKSFLEEK
;
A
#
# COMPACT_ATOMS: atom_id res chain seq x y z
N MET A 1 48.81 -28.84 -41.91
CA MET A 1 50.24 -28.47 -41.82
C MET A 1 50.36 -27.02 -41.39
N LYS A 2 51.21 -26.82 -40.45
CA LYS A 2 51.81 -25.63 -39.84
C LYS A 2 51.18 -25.14 -38.52
N ASN A 3 51.91 -25.61 -37.50
CA ASN A 3 51.92 -25.14 -36.12
C ASN A 3 52.35 -23.67 -35.99
N GLY A 4 51.70 -22.93 -35.13
CA GLY A 4 52.15 -21.61 -34.63
C GLY A 4 52.07 -21.59 -33.12
N LYS A 5 53.17 -21.97 -32.47
CA LYS A 5 53.41 -21.81 -31.03
C LYS A 5 53.56 -20.34 -30.70
N TRP A 6 52.77 -19.85 -29.75
CA TRP A 6 53.06 -18.55 -29.08
C TRP A 6 53.60 -18.80 -27.68
N LYS A 7 54.79 -18.31 -27.45
CA LYS A 7 55.55 -18.40 -26.21
C LYS A 7 54.98 -17.45 -25.18
N MET A 8 54.74 -17.99 -23.99
CA MET A 8 54.58 -17.19 -22.76
C MET A 8 55.94 -16.56 -22.42
N LYS A 9 55.95 -15.27 -22.18
CA LYS A 9 57.04 -14.58 -21.46
C LYS A 9 56.51 -14.17 -20.07
N ASN A 10 57.25 -14.62 -19.09
CA ASN A 10 57.12 -14.35 -17.70
C ASN A 10 57.15 -12.84 -17.39
N GLY A 11 56.22 -12.38 -16.59
CA GLY A 11 56.25 -11.11 -15.89
C GLY A 11 55.64 -11.32 -14.52
N VAL A 12 56.48 -11.81 -13.62
CA VAL A 12 56.17 -11.94 -12.18
C VAL A 12 56.39 -10.60 -11.50
N LEU A 13 55.67 -10.34 -10.45
CA LEU A 13 55.73 -9.22 -9.49
C LEU A 13 55.06 -7.90 -9.88
N ALA A 14 53.77 -7.79 -9.49
CA ALA A 14 53.20 -6.58 -8.89
C ALA A 14 51.79 -6.91 -8.29
N SER A 15 51.70 -7.91 -7.49
CA SER A 15 50.44 -8.31 -6.83
C SER A 15 50.61 -8.40 -5.31
N VAL A 16 51.14 -7.36 -4.73
CA VAL A 16 51.07 -7.16 -3.26
C VAL A 16 51.00 -5.67 -3.04
N LEU A 17 49.97 -5.22 -2.30
CA LEU A 17 49.69 -3.84 -1.87
C LEU A 17 48.55 -3.10 -2.55
N LEU A 18 47.39 -3.76 -2.66
CA LEU A 18 46.10 -3.08 -2.80
C LEU A 18 44.98 -3.76 -2.03
N LEU A 19 45.35 -4.38 -0.93
CA LEU A 19 44.42 -5.13 -0.04
C LEU A 19 44.32 -4.49 1.36
N ALA A 20 44.46 -3.17 1.45
CA ALA A 20 44.43 -2.48 2.74
C ALA A 20 43.72 -1.12 2.74
N CYS A 21 42.76 -0.87 1.86
CA CYS A 21 41.94 0.36 1.90
C CYS A 21 40.48 0.16 1.56
N CYS A 22 39.94 -1.08 1.60
CA CYS A 22 38.50 -1.32 1.73
C CYS A 22 38.13 -1.43 3.21
N GLN A 23 38.71 -0.58 4.06
CA GLN A 23 38.11 -0.31 5.35
C GLN A 23 36.81 0.49 5.11
N CYS A 24 35.70 -0.17 5.30
CA CYS A 24 34.48 0.34 5.93
C CYS A 24 34.33 1.86 5.89
N LEU A 25 34.05 2.42 4.73
CA LEU A 25 33.04 3.45 4.67
C LEU A 25 31.71 2.71 4.84
N ALA A 26 31.42 2.27 6.08
CA ALA A 26 30.06 2.19 6.55
C ALA A 26 29.53 3.61 6.36
N SER A 27 28.91 3.85 5.18
CA SER A 27 28.13 5.03 4.92
C SER A 27 27.10 5.04 6.05
N GLN A 28 27.26 6.01 6.97
CA GLN A 28 26.15 6.34 7.87
C GLN A 28 24.90 6.41 7.01
N PRO A 29 23.77 5.81 7.41
CA PRO A 29 22.53 5.96 6.69
C PRO A 29 22.32 7.45 6.53
N ALA A 30 22.30 7.94 5.28
CA ALA A 30 21.97 9.30 4.97
C ALA A 30 20.71 9.62 5.75
N ASN A 31 20.73 10.68 6.54
CA ASN A 31 19.73 11.12 7.51
C ASN A 31 18.32 10.64 7.17
N SER A 32 17.95 9.48 7.67
CA SER A 32 16.53 9.13 7.76
C SER A 32 15.85 10.30 8.47
N PRO A 33 14.69 10.79 8.00
CA PRO A 33 14.00 11.88 8.67
C PRO A 33 14.00 11.58 10.16
N THR A 34 14.43 12.55 10.96
CA THR A 34 14.56 12.39 12.40
C THR A 34 13.28 11.75 12.93
N PRO A 35 13.33 10.73 13.80
CA PRO A 35 12.16 9.97 14.25
C PRO A 35 10.98 10.79 14.76
N ASN A 36 11.17 12.09 14.97
CA ASN A 36 10.19 13.04 15.49
C ASN A 36 9.75 14.12 14.49
N SER A 37 10.13 14.05 13.19
CA SER A 37 9.64 15.03 12.22
C SER A 37 8.30 14.61 11.65
N PHE A 38 7.36 15.57 11.55
CA PHE A 38 6.07 15.36 10.88
C PHE A 38 6.29 14.95 9.43
N GLN A 39 5.65 13.85 9.01
CA GLN A 39 5.84 13.27 7.70
C GLN A 39 4.74 13.69 6.74
N VAL A 40 5.14 14.02 5.52
CA VAL A 40 4.25 14.17 4.37
C VAL A 40 4.61 13.06 3.40
N VAL A 41 3.72 12.09 3.31
CA VAL A 41 3.91 10.89 2.50
C VAL A 41 3.27 11.07 1.14
N ALA A 42 3.96 10.72 0.06
CA ALA A 42 3.33 10.51 -1.24
C ALA A 42 3.07 9.02 -1.46
N LEU A 43 1.81 8.65 -1.64
CA LEU A 43 1.41 7.33 -2.08
C LEU A 43 1.34 7.34 -3.61
N VAL A 44 2.22 6.56 -4.24
CA VAL A 44 2.47 6.61 -5.68
C VAL A 44 2.07 5.31 -6.36
N ASP A 45 1.15 5.42 -7.31
CA ASP A 45 0.94 4.38 -8.33
C ASP A 45 1.63 4.83 -9.61
N SER A 46 2.76 4.23 -9.97
CA SER A 46 3.52 4.64 -11.15
C SER A 46 2.72 4.45 -12.45
N LEU A 47 1.68 3.60 -12.47
CA LEU A 47 0.78 3.48 -13.62
C LEU A 47 0.06 4.79 -13.94
N ASP A 48 -0.23 5.61 -12.93
CA ASP A 48 -0.89 6.92 -13.12
C ASP A 48 -0.01 7.88 -13.94
N PHE A 49 1.31 7.61 -14.03
CA PHE A 49 2.29 8.39 -14.78
C PHE A 49 2.65 7.80 -16.15
N ALA A 50 2.16 6.60 -16.48
CA ALA A 50 2.56 5.88 -17.71
C ALA A 50 2.23 6.63 -19.01
N LYS A 51 1.27 7.56 -18.99
CA LYS A 51 0.93 8.41 -20.13
C LYS A 51 1.94 9.54 -20.37
N ASN A 52 2.71 9.89 -19.36
CA ASN A 52 3.58 11.06 -19.34
C ASN A 52 5.06 10.70 -19.34
N PHE A 53 5.40 9.57 -18.72
CA PHE A 53 6.76 9.09 -18.58
C PHE A 53 6.86 7.64 -19.00
N ASP A 54 7.99 7.24 -19.54
CA ASP A 54 8.28 5.83 -19.83
C ASP A 54 8.70 5.12 -18.54
N ILE A 55 7.70 4.77 -17.73
CA ILE A 55 7.86 4.14 -16.41
C ILE A 55 8.54 2.76 -16.45
N GLU A 56 8.80 2.23 -17.64
CA GLU A 56 9.51 0.96 -17.83
C GLU A 56 11.02 1.13 -17.85
N THR A 57 11.48 2.35 -17.92
CA THR A 57 12.89 2.70 -17.90
C THR A 57 13.30 3.31 -16.56
N ALA A 58 14.54 3.13 -16.16
CA ALA A 58 15.09 3.81 -14.99
C ALA A 58 14.93 5.34 -15.10
N THR A 59 15.09 5.90 -16.30
CA THR A 59 14.91 7.34 -16.55
C THR A 59 13.47 7.76 -16.29
N GLY A 60 12.48 7.06 -16.82
CA GLY A 60 11.08 7.39 -16.60
C GLY A 60 10.64 7.20 -15.15
N THR A 61 11.16 6.18 -14.46
CA THR A 61 10.96 6.02 -13.01
C THR A 61 11.51 7.22 -12.23
N VAL A 62 12.71 7.70 -12.57
CA VAL A 62 13.30 8.90 -11.94
C VAL A 62 12.47 10.15 -12.24
N GLN A 63 12.01 10.34 -13.49
CA GLN A 63 11.14 11.45 -13.87
C GLN A 63 9.81 11.43 -13.10
N THR A 64 9.21 10.23 -12.92
CA THR A 64 8.02 10.05 -12.08
C THR A 64 8.30 10.52 -10.66
N LEU A 65 9.38 10.06 -10.06
CA LEU A 65 9.73 10.45 -8.70
C LEU A 65 10.00 11.95 -8.59
N GLU A 66 10.69 12.55 -9.57
CA GLU A 66 10.92 14.00 -9.59
C GLU A 66 9.63 14.80 -9.65
N HIS A 67 8.65 14.34 -10.44
CA HIS A 67 7.33 14.96 -10.46
C HIS A 67 6.60 14.84 -9.11
N VAL A 68 6.63 13.65 -8.49
CA VAL A 68 6.07 13.41 -7.16
C VAL A 68 6.68 14.35 -6.12
N LEU A 69 7.98 14.59 -6.18
CA LEU A 69 8.68 15.46 -5.22
C LEU A 69 8.32 16.94 -5.33
N LEU A 70 7.60 17.37 -6.37
CA LEU A 70 7.00 18.70 -6.42
C LEU A 70 5.95 18.90 -5.30
N THR A 71 5.45 17.83 -4.71
CA THR A 71 4.55 17.86 -3.53
C THR A 71 5.27 18.16 -2.23
N HIS A 72 6.60 18.26 -2.23
CA HIS A 72 7.44 18.38 -1.03
C HIS A 72 7.31 17.22 -0.02
N SER A 73 6.86 16.05 -0.48
CA SER A 73 6.81 14.83 0.35
C SER A 73 8.22 14.42 0.77
N ASN A 74 8.34 13.97 2.02
CA ASN A 74 9.61 13.50 2.60
C ASN A 74 9.63 11.98 2.83
N ASP A 75 8.56 11.29 2.46
CA ASP A 75 8.41 9.84 2.51
C ASP A 75 7.62 9.37 1.28
N ILE A 76 8.04 8.28 0.65
CA ILE A 76 7.49 7.78 -0.61
C ILE A 76 7.03 6.36 -0.40
N TRP A 77 5.70 6.10 -0.58
CA TRP A 77 5.15 4.76 -0.58
C TRP A 77 4.78 4.36 -2.00
N TRP A 78 5.61 3.49 -2.57
CA TRP A 78 5.51 3.07 -3.96
C TRP A 78 4.67 1.81 -4.08
N ARG A 79 3.67 1.83 -4.96
CA ARG A 79 2.76 0.72 -5.14
C ARG A 79 3.42 -0.43 -5.89
N ASP A 80 3.27 -1.65 -5.36
CA ASP A 80 3.94 -2.84 -5.85
C ASP A 80 3.13 -3.67 -6.84
N LYS A 81 1.83 -3.37 -6.99
CA LYS A 81 0.98 -4.09 -7.95
C LYS A 81 -0.09 -3.20 -8.58
N GLY A 82 -0.43 -3.54 -9.83
CA GLY A 82 -1.59 -3.00 -10.52
C GLY A 82 -2.61 -4.14 -10.71
N GLY A 83 -3.74 -4.05 -10.01
CA GLY A 83 -4.63 -5.21 -9.92
C GLY A 83 -3.93 -6.40 -9.26
N GLY A 84 -4.05 -7.58 -9.84
CA GLY A 84 -3.35 -8.79 -9.41
C GLY A 84 -1.95 -8.97 -9.98
N ARG A 85 -1.39 -7.99 -10.71
CA ARG A 85 -0.09 -8.06 -11.38
C ARG A 85 0.98 -7.34 -10.63
N MET A 86 2.13 -7.99 -10.44
CA MET A 86 3.29 -7.39 -9.78
C MET A 86 4.01 -6.39 -10.69
N ARG A 87 4.64 -5.41 -10.09
CA ARG A 87 5.44 -4.38 -10.76
C ARG A 87 6.94 -4.62 -10.59
N TYR A 88 7.29 -5.84 -10.22
CA TYR A 88 8.64 -6.35 -10.05
C TYR A 88 8.67 -7.82 -10.45
N PRO A 89 9.85 -8.41 -10.77
CA PRO A 89 9.98 -9.83 -11.00
C PRO A 89 9.51 -10.61 -9.76
N SER A 90 8.44 -11.40 -9.92
CA SER A 90 7.84 -12.19 -8.85
C SER A 90 7.80 -13.65 -9.25
N GLU A 91 8.07 -14.54 -8.28
CA GLU A 91 7.87 -15.98 -8.42
C GLU A 91 6.46 -16.40 -8.00
N CYS A 92 5.75 -15.53 -7.27
CA CYS A 92 4.42 -15.81 -6.75
C CYS A 92 3.30 -15.41 -7.70
N GLU A 93 3.50 -14.36 -8.51
CA GLU A 93 2.50 -13.80 -9.41
C GLU A 93 3.09 -13.37 -10.73
N MET A 94 2.25 -13.22 -11.75
CA MET A 94 2.73 -12.73 -13.04
C MET A 94 3.20 -11.28 -12.96
N TRP A 95 4.36 -11.08 -13.53
CA TRP A 95 4.94 -9.78 -13.79
C TRP A 95 4.51 -9.18 -15.14
N HIS A 96 4.10 -10.01 -16.13
CA HIS A 96 3.77 -9.58 -17.49
C HIS A 96 2.29 -9.52 -17.78
N VAL A 97 1.90 -8.53 -18.58
CA VAL A 97 0.54 -8.39 -19.12
C VAL A 97 0.32 -9.27 -20.37
N SER A 98 1.40 -9.69 -21.04
CA SER A 98 1.34 -10.31 -22.39
C SER A 98 0.73 -11.71 -22.46
N GLU A 99 0.64 -12.44 -21.35
CA GLU A 99 0.24 -13.85 -21.36
C GLU A 99 -1.15 -14.14 -20.79
N ALA A 100 -1.95 -13.12 -20.52
CA ALA A 100 -3.31 -13.35 -20.02
C ALA A 100 -4.21 -13.92 -21.14
N PRO A 101 -4.91 -15.03 -20.91
CA PRO A 101 -5.91 -15.54 -21.80
C PRO A 101 -7.16 -14.62 -21.73
N PHE A 102 -7.15 -13.50 -22.45
CA PHE A 102 -8.20 -12.51 -22.34
C PHE A 102 -9.01 -12.39 -23.63
N ASP A 103 -10.32 -12.46 -23.48
CA ASP A 103 -11.26 -12.05 -24.51
C ASP A 103 -11.27 -10.51 -24.62
N LYS A 104 -10.51 -9.97 -25.59
CA LYS A 104 -10.43 -8.54 -25.90
C LYS A 104 -11.79 -7.86 -26.11
N LYS A 105 -12.86 -8.63 -26.31
CA LYS A 105 -14.22 -8.11 -26.54
C LYS A 105 -14.97 -7.69 -25.27
N ARG A 106 -14.46 -8.01 -24.08
CA ARG A 106 -15.12 -7.71 -22.80
C ARG A 106 -14.57 -6.48 -22.08
N LEU A 107 -13.75 -5.71 -22.72
CA LEU A 107 -13.00 -4.65 -22.07
C LEU A 107 -13.72 -3.30 -22.16
N PRO A 108 -13.99 -2.60 -21.04
CA PRO A 108 -14.95 -1.48 -21.01
C PRO A 108 -14.50 -0.17 -21.64
N SER A 109 -13.25 0.06 -21.93
CA SER A 109 -12.79 1.25 -22.68
C SER A 109 -11.33 1.19 -23.07
N GLU A 110 -10.96 1.87 -24.18
CA GLU A 110 -9.58 2.01 -24.66
C GLU A 110 -8.67 2.75 -23.67
N ASP A 111 -9.23 3.55 -22.77
CA ASP A 111 -8.45 4.35 -21.80
C ASP A 111 -7.80 3.51 -20.70
N ILE A 112 -8.43 2.42 -20.27
CA ILE A 112 -7.81 1.46 -19.34
C ILE A 112 -6.61 0.76 -20.00
N TYR A 113 -6.57 0.73 -21.33
CA TYR A 113 -5.55 0.06 -22.14
C TYR A 113 -4.29 0.89 -22.42
N GLY A 114 -4.26 2.16 -22.12
CA GLY A 114 -2.99 2.87 -22.00
C GLY A 114 -2.03 2.14 -21.07
N TYR A 115 -2.58 1.45 -20.08
CA TYR A 115 -1.84 0.59 -19.14
C TYR A 115 -1.37 -0.74 -19.77
N LEU A 116 -1.97 -1.19 -20.86
CA LEU A 116 -1.75 -2.50 -21.46
C LEU A 116 -0.83 -2.46 -22.70
N ARG A 117 -0.39 -1.29 -23.12
CA ARG A 117 0.66 -1.15 -24.16
C ARG A 117 2.03 -1.65 -23.69
N LEU A 118 2.07 -2.17 -22.50
CA LEU A 118 3.26 -2.70 -21.85
C LEU A 118 3.46 -4.16 -22.31
N GLU A 119 3.71 -4.35 -23.61
CA GLU A 119 4.01 -5.64 -24.24
C GLU A 119 5.45 -6.13 -23.94
N SER A 120 6.26 -5.27 -23.35
CA SER A 120 7.66 -5.57 -23.03
C SER A 120 7.84 -5.93 -21.55
N PRO A 121 8.85 -6.75 -21.20
CA PRO A 121 9.24 -6.97 -19.83
C PRO A 121 9.59 -5.62 -19.17
N ARG A 122 8.86 -5.27 -18.13
CA ARG A 122 9.14 -4.04 -17.38
C ARG A 122 10.46 -4.14 -16.66
N GLY A 123 11.18 -3.05 -16.64
CA GLY A 123 12.28 -2.88 -15.70
C GLY A 123 11.76 -2.96 -14.28
N ASP A 124 12.54 -3.52 -13.36
CA ASP A 124 12.26 -3.45 -11.93
C ASP A 124 12.47 -2.00 -11.46
N GLU A 125 11.38 -1.30 -11.19
CA GLU A 125 11.41 0.11 -10.76
C GLU A 125 11.85 0.26 -9.29
N PHE A 126 11.69 -0.78 -8.46
CA PHE A 126 11.94 -0.71 -7.02
C PHE A 126 13.40 -0.41 -6.64
N PRO A 127 14.41 -1.05 -7.25
CA PRO A 127 15.80 -0.69 -7.00
C PRO A 127 16.11 0.77 -7.33
N VAL A 128 15.51 1.29 -8.41
CA VAL A 128 15.71 2.69 -8.86
C VAL A 128 15.09 3.64 -7.85
N VAL A 129 13.82 3.45 -7.48
CA VAL A 129 13.11 4.29 -6.51
C VAL A 129 13.82 4.27 -5.16
N ARG A 130 14.17 3.08 -4.66
CA ARG A 130 14.86 2.94 -3.38
C ARG A 130 16.19 3.70 -3.36
N GLU A 131 17.01 3.56 -4.42
CA GLU A 131 18.30 4.24 -4.50
C GLU A 131 18.14 5.76 -4.60
N GLU A 132 17.17 6.24 -5.38
CA GLU A 132 16.87 7.67 -5.47
C GLU A 132 16.36 8.25 -4.14
N CYS A 133 15.48 7.53 -3.43
CA CYS A 133 15.03 7.93 -2.10
C CYS A 133 16.23 8.02 -1.14
N ARG A 134 17.10 7.00 -1.13
CA ARG A 134 18.31 6.98 -0.31
C ARG A 134 19.23 8.17 -0.62
N ARG A 135 19.47 8.45 -1.90
CA ARG A 135 20.34 9.55 -2.36
C ARG A 135 19.79 10.93 -1.94
N ARG A 136 18.47 11.06 -1.89
CA ARG A 136 17.76 12.31 -1.54
C ARG A 136 17.42 12.42 -0.05
N GLY A 137 17.73 11.43 0.76
CA GLY A 137 17.40 11.41 2.20
C GLY A 137 15.90 11.25 2.49
N LEU A 138 15.17 10.60 1.59
CA LEU A 138 13.73 10.35 1.70
C LEU A 138 13.45 8.98 2.32
N GLY A 139 12.31 8.84 3.00
CA GLY A 139 11.78 7.54 3.36
C GLY A 139 11.33 6.76 2.12
N PHE A 140 11.48 5.42 2.16
CA PHE A 140 11.00 4.52 1.13
C PHE A 140 10.15 3.40 1.73
N GLY A 141 8.91 3.31 1.30
CA GLY A 141 7.96 2.25 1.68
C GLY A 141 7.33 1.59 0.47
N ILE A 142 6.80 0.40 0.69
CA ILE A 142 5.98 -0.32 -0.30
C ILE A 142 4.52 -0.18 0.09
N HIS A 143 3.68 0.25 -0.86
CA HIS A 143 2.24 0.19 -0.77
C HIS A 143 1.75 -1.08 -1.48
N THR A 144 1.07 -1.95 -0.75
CA THR A 144 0.44 -3.15 -1.30
C THR A 144 -1.01 -3.26 -0.85
N THR A 145 -1.83 -3.97 -1.60
CA THR A 145 -3.23 -4.23 -1.25
C THR A 145 -3.42 -5.66 -0.79
N ILE A 146 -4.34 -5.86 0.14
CA ILE A 146 -4.65 -7.20 0.63
C ILE A 146 -5.28 -8.07 -0.47
N GLU A 147 -6.23 -7.51 -1.21
CA GLU A 147 -6.98 -8.16 -2.28
C GLU A 147 -7.28 -7.18 -3.40
N GLU A 148 -6.52 -7.21 -4.47
CA GLU A 148 -6.81 -6.40 -5.66
C GLU A 148 -6.50 -7.22 -6.90
N ASN A 149 -7.47 -8.03 -7.32
CA ASN A 149 -7.24 -9.00 -8.38
C ASN A 149 -7.90 -8.65 -9.71
N HIS A 150 -8.71 -7.61 -9.79
CA HIS A 150 -9.34 -7.10 -11.01
C HIS A 150 -9.81 -8.21 -11.97
N TRP A 151 -10.53 -9.20 -11.44
CA TRP A 151 -10.91 -10.44 -12.14
C TRP A 151 -11.59 -10.23 -13.49
N TYR A 152 -12.16 -9.05 -13.71
CA TYR A 152 -12.82 -8.62 -14.95
C TYR A 152 -11.88 -7.97 -15.96
N SER A 153 -10.59 -7.95 -15.70
CA SER A 153 -9.59 -7.25 -16.53
C SER A 153 -8.33 -8.12 -16.73
N PRO A 154 -7.49 -7.79 -17.71
CA PRO A 154 -6.19 -8.46 -17.90
C PRO A 154 -5.22 -8.27 -16.72
N LEU A 155 -5.59 -7.47 -15.73
CA LEU A 155 -4.83 -7.29 -14.49
C LEU A 155 -5.19 -8.32 -13.41
N SER A 156 -5.97 -9.36 -13.74
CA SER A 156 -6.29 -10.44 -12.80
C SER A 156 -5.03 -11.17 -12.34
N SER A 157 -5.04 -11.58 -11.08
CA SER A 157 -4.02 -12.46 -10.51
C SER A 157 -4.05 -13.83 -11.18
N ASN A 158 -2.91 -14.30 -11.67
CA ASN A 158 -2.82 -15.65 -12.23
C ASN A 158 -3.00 -16.72 -11.19
N TRP A 159 -2.44 -16.50 -10.00
CA TRP A 159 -2.60 -17.43 -8.91
C TRP A 159 -4.07 -17.59 -8.53
N THR A 160 -4.79 -16.48 -8.36
CA THR A 160 -6.23 -16.51 -8.09
C THR A 160 -7.02 -17.21 -9.19
N LEU A 161 -6.68 -16.97 -10.47
CA LEU A 161 -7.35 -17.64 -11.60
C LEU A 161 -7.04 -19.13 -11.68
N ALA A 162 -5.85 -19.54 -11.27
CA ALA A 162 -5.43 -20.94 -11.26
C ALA A 162 -6.00 -21.76 -10.08
N HIS A 163 -6.52 -21.06 -9.05
CA HIS A 163 -7.00 -21.66 -7.81
C HIS A 163 -8.46 -21.28 -7.46
N PRO A 164 -9.42 -21.64 -8.34
CA PRO A 164 -10.84 -21.33 -8.08
C PRO A 164 -11.38 -22.00 -6.80
N GLU A 165 -10.77 -23.08 -6.34
CA GLU A 165 -11.11 -23.77 -5.10
C GLU A 165 -10.90 -22.92 -3.85
N TYR A 166 -10.10 -21.85 -3.92
CA TYR A 166 -9.81 -20.94 -2.81
C TYR A 166 -10.59 -19.64 -2.89
N TRP A 167 -11.41 -19.43 -3.93
CA TRP A 167 -12.14 -18.18 -4.06
C TRP A 167 -13.04 -17.92 -2.86
N SER A 168 -13.12 -16.65 -2.49
CA SER A 168 -14.11 -16.15 -1.53
C SER A 168 -15.52 -16.48 -2.03
N CYS A 169 -16.46 -16.65 -1.12
CA CYS A 169 -17.80 -17.07 -1.43
C CYS A 169 -18.82 -16.21 -0.68
N MET A 170 -19.85 -15.80 -1.39
CA MET A 170 -21.01 -15.11 -0.82
C MET A 170 -21.89 -16.08 -0.04
N ARG A 171 -22.80 -15.55 0.80
CA ARG A 171 -23.68 -16.36 1.65
C ARG A 171 -24.61 -17.29 0.88
N ASP A 172 -25.03 -16.92 -0.32
CA ASP A 172 -25.87 -17.72 -1.23
C ASP A 172 -25.09 -18.80 -2.00
N GLY A 173 -23.78 -18.91 -1.77
CA GLY A 173 -22.90 -19.87 -2.42
C GLY A 173 -22.25 -19.37 -3.71
N GLU A 174 -22.55 -18.15 -4.15
CA GLU A 174 -21.93 -17.59 -5.34
C GLU A 174 -20.45 -17.26 -5.09
N PRO A 175 -19.52 -17.75 -5.93
CA PRO A 175 -18.11 -17.48 -5.78
C PRO A 175 -17.79 -16.00 -6.10
N TRP A 176 -16.94 -15.40 -5.28
CA TRP A 176 -16.42 -14.07 -5.52
C TRP A 176 -15.03 -14.16 -6.19
N MET A 177 -15.00 -14.10 -7.50
CA MET A 177 -13.80 -14.39 -8.33
C MET A 177 -12.63 -13.40 -8.15
N GLY A 178 -12.83 -12.28 -7.49
CA GLY A 178 -11.79 -11.25 -7.31
C GLY A 178 -10.87 -11.47 -6.11
N THR A 179 -11.18 -12.45 -5.25
CA THR A 179 -10.43 -12.66 -4.00
C THR A 179 -10.34 -14.12 -3.64
N CYS A 180 -9.26 -14.51 -2.93
CA CYS A 180 -9.12 -15.81 -2.31
C CYS A 180 -9.26 -15.68 -0.78
N SER A 181 -10.03 -16.58 -0.18
CA SER A 181 -10.34 -16.54 1.24
C SER A 181 -9.14 -16.92 2.11
N ILE A 182 -8.88 -16.09 3.10
CA ILE A 182 -7.86 -16.37 4.12
C ILE A 182 -8.22 -17.52 5.07
N MET A 183 -9.41 -18.06 4.97
CA MET A 183 -9.78 -19.29 5.67
C MET A 183 -9.01 -20.53 5.20
N TYR A 184 -8.37 -20.43 4.03
CA TYR A 184 -7.50 -21.48 3.49
C TYR A 184 -6.03 -21.21 3.87
N PRO A 185 -5.37 -22.16 4.56
CA PRO A 185 -3.95 -22.01 4.92
C PRO A 185 -3.04 -21.76 3.71
N GLU A 186 -3.35 -22.35 2.56
CA GLU A 186 -2.60 -22.19 1.30
C GLU A 186 -2.63 -20.75 0.80
N VAL A 187 -3.75 -20.06 0.96
CA VAL A 187 -3.89 -18.64 0.62
C VAL A 187 -3.03 -17.79 1.54
N VAL A 188 -3.05 -18.08 2.84
CA VAL A 188 -2.21 -17.38 3.83
C VAL A 188 -0.73 -17.60 3.51
N GLU A 189 -0.32 -18.83 3.18
CA GLU A 189 1.06 -19.14 2.81
C GLU A 189 1.49 -18.38 1.57
N HIS A 190 0.66 -18.39 0.51
CA HIS A 190 0.94 -17.64 -0.73
C HIS A 190 1.12 -16.14 -0.45
N LYS A 191 0.21 -15.52 0.32
CA LYS A 191 0.33 -14.10 0.69
C LYS A 191 1.59 -13.80 1.51
N LEU A 192 2.01 -14.71 2.38
CA LEU A 192 3.24 -14.56 3.14
C LEU A 192 4.51 -14.78 2.29
N LYS A 193 4.48 -15.60 1.25
CA LYS A 193 5.57 -15.68 0.25
C LYS A 193 5.70 -14.39 -0.55
N MET A 194 4.58 -13.79 -0.97
CA MET A 194 4.58 -12.48 -1.61
C MET A 194 5.17 -11.39 -0.68
N LEU A 195 4.93 -11.50 0.64
CA LEU A 195 5.56 -10.61 1.61
C LEU A 195 7.09 -10.81 1.66
N ASP A 196 7.57 -12.04 1.59
CA ASP A 196 9.02 -12.31 1.57
C ASP A 196 9.71 -11.64 0.37
N GLU A 197 9.08 -11.66 -0.81
CA GLU A 197 9.58 -10.93 -1.99
C GLU A 197 9.68 -9.41 -1.73
N ARG A 198 8.66 -8.81 -1.09
CA ARG A 198 8.67 -7.39 -0.72
C ARG A 198 9.76 -7.06 0.28
N LEU A 199 9.94 -7.89 1.30
CA LEU A 199 10.99 -7.72 2.30
C LEU A 199 12.39 -7.82 1.68
N ALA A 200 12.57 -8.66 0.65
CA ALA A 200 13.83 -8.75 -0.10
C ALA A 200 14.22 -7.44 -0.81
N MET A 201 13.25 -6.59 -1.14
CA MET A 201 13.51 -5.25 -1.70
C MET A 201 14.03 -4.25 -0.66
N LYS A 202 14.08 -4.62 0.63
CA LYS A 202 14.59 -3.83 1.75
C LYS A 202 13.91 -2.46 1.89
N PRO A 203 12.57 -2.39 1.91
CA PRO A 203 11.88 -1.16 2.25
C PRO A 203 12.09 -0.82 3.74
N GLN A 204 11.87 0.43 4.12
CA GLN A 204 11.80 0.82 5.52
C GLN A 204 10.44 0.49 6.15
N LYS A 205 9.41 0.44 5.32
CA LYS A 205 8.02 0.18 5.73
C LYS A 205 7.22 -0.50 4.63
N ILE A 206 6.19 -1.24 5.05
CA ILE A 206 5.18 -1.82 4.15
C ILE A 206 3.81 -1.38 4.64
N MET A 207 3.03 -0.73 3.76
CA MET A 207 1.64 -0.39 4.01
C MET A 207 0.74 -1.40 3.31
N LEU A 208 -0.11 -2.08 4.08
CA LEU A 208 -1.13 -3.01 3.59
C LEU A 208 -2.48 -2.29 3.55
N ASP A 209 -3.00 -2.11 2.35
CA ASP A 209 -4.25 -1.42 2.06
C ASP A 209 -5.43 -2.40 2.09
N PHE A 210 -6.44 -2.07 2.89
CA PHE A 210 -7.65 -2.88 3.07
C PHE A 210 -8.84 -2.41 2.24
N TRP A 211 -8.62 -1.52 1.29
CA TRP A 211 -9.73 -0.84 0.64
C TRP A 211 -9.93 -1.17 -0.84
N ARG A 212 -8.87 -1.37 -1.61
CA ARG A 212 -8.98 -1.40 -3.07
C ARG A 212 -9.75 -2.61 -3.61
N ASN A 213 -10.34 -2.48 -4.78
CA ASN A 213 -11.21 -3.39 -5.54
C ASN A 213 -11.15 -4.87 -5.13
N GLY A 214 -12.18 -5.34 -4.44
CA GLY A 214 -12.19 -6.68 -3.88
C GLY A 214 -11.77 -6.72 -2.41
N ALA A 215 -11.79 -5.57 -1.71
CA ALA A 215 -11.51 -5.49 -0.29
C ALA A 215 -12.10 -6.67 0.48
N TRP A 216 -11.31 -7.21 1.37
CA TRP A 216 -11.76 -8.25 2.28
C TRP A 216 -13.03 -7.83 3.03
N SER A 217 -13.98 -8.76 3.20
CA SER A 217 -15.24 -8.48 3.87
C SER A 217 -15.82 -9.76 4.48
N TYR A 218 -16.40 -9.66 5.68
CA TYR A 218 -17.15 -10.75 6.31
C TYR A 218 -18.26 -11.33 5.43
N ALA A 219 -18.80 -10.56 4.50
CA ALA A 219 -19.85 -10.98 3.58
C ALA A 219 -19.34 -11.92 2.47
N ARG A 220 -18.04 -12.09 2.33
CA ARG A 220 -17.40 -12.88 1.28
C ARG A 220 -16.65 -14.10 1.79
N GLU A 221 -16.82 -14.45 3.06
CA GLU A 221 -16.07 -15.53 3.70
C GLU A 221 -16.90 -16.81 3.94
N TYR A 222 -18.04 -16.98 3.23
CA TYR A 222 -18.87 -18.19 3.35
C TYR A 222 -18.30 -19.39 2.59
N THR A 223 -17.02 -19.62 2.75
CA THR A 223 -16.26 -20.71 2.13
C THR A 223 -16.47 -22.04 2.89
N ALA A 224 -16.14 -23.14 2.25
CA ALA A 224 -16.29 -24.46 2.86
C ALA A 224 -15.59 -24.58 4.25
N PRO A 225 -14.33 -24.14 4.45
CA PRO A 225 -13.71 -24.18 5.77
C PRO A 225 -14.40 -23.29 6.80
N ALA A 226 -14.87 -22.08 6.41
CA ALA A 226 -15.59 -21.21 7.34
C ALA A 226 -16.93 -21.81 7.78
N LEU A 227 -17.68 -22.41 6.85
CA LEU A 227 -18.94 -23.09 7.16
C LEU A 227 -18.72 -24.33 8.00
N ALA A 228 -17.67 -25.10 7.76
CA ALA A 228 -17.30 -26.24 8.58
C ALA A 228 -16.92 -25.82 10.01
N GLU A 229 -16.19 -24.71 10.17
CA GLU A 229 -15.86 -24.18 11.48
C GLU A 229 -17.10 -23.63 12.21
N TRP A 230 -17.98 -22.94 11.49
CA TRP A 230 -19.28 -22.52 12.06
C TRP A 230 -20.06 -23.71 12.61
N LYS A 231 -20.21 -24.77 11.82
CA LYS A 231 -20.89 -26.02 12.25
C LYS A 231 -20.21 -26.64 13.45
N ARG A 232 -18.90 -26.66 13.50
CA ARG A 232 -18.13 -27.20 14.64
C ARG A 232 -18.38 -26.40 15.93
N LEU A 233 -18.55 -25.08 15.84
CA LEU A 233 -18.71 -24.20 17.00
C LEU A 233 -20.17 -24.09 17.48
N TYR A 234 -21.11 -24.12 16.53
CA TYR A 234 -22.52 -23.79 16.79
C TYR A 234 -23.52 -24.92 16.40
N GLY A 235 -23.00 -26.06 15.93
CA GLY A 235 -23.85 -27.22 15.55
C GLY A 235 -24.63 -26.95 14.27
N ASP A 236 -25.91 -27.34 14.29
CA ASP A 236 -26.81 -27.21 13.15
C ASP A 236 -27.56 -25.84 13.12
N GLU A 237 -27.01 -24.82 13.79
CA GLU A 237 -27.54 -23.46 13.63
C GLU A 237 -27.50 -23.00 12.18
N PRO A 238 -28.50 -22.22 11.74
CA PRO A 238 -28.50 -21.65 10.39
C PRO A 238 -27.23 -20.85 10.08
N VAL A 239 -26.83 -20.84 8.81
CA VAL A 239 -25.74 -20.02 8.35
C VAL A 239 -26.04 -18.53 8.67
N PRO A 240 -25.17 -17.83 9.41
CA PRO A 240 -25.46 -16.52 9.97
C PRO A 240 -25.44 -15.42 8.91
N GLU A 241 -25.98 -14.26 9.25
CA GLU A 241 -25.78 -13.03 8.47
C GLU A 241 -24.34 -12.49 8.63
N PRO A 242 -23.82 -11.74 7.64
CA PRO A 242 -22.48 -11.14 7.73
C PRO A 242 -22.29 -10.22 8.95
N SER A 243 -23.39 -9.67 9.48
CA SER A 243 -23.42 -8.80 10.66
C SER A 243 -23.51 -9.55 11.99
N ASP A 244 -23.68 -10.91 11.98
CA ASP A 244 -23.69 -11.69 13.21
C ASP A 244 -22.36 -11.57 13.94
N PRO A 245 -22.34 -11.09 15.20
CA PRO A 245 -21.08 -10.90 15.94
C PRO A 245 -20.26 -12.19 16.12
N ARG A 246 -20.91 -13.35 16.15
CA ARG A 246 -20.25 -14.66 16.27
C ARG A 246 -19.52 -15.01 14.97
N TRP A 247 -20.16 -14.73 13.80
CA TRP A 247 -19.55 -14.88 12.49
C TRP A 247 -18.33 -13.97 12.37
N GLN A 248 -18.51 -12.69 12.67
CA GLN A 248 -17.42 -11.72 12.63
C GLN A 248 -16.27 -12.09 13.56
N LYS A 249 -16.56 -12.59 14.76
CA LYS A 249 -15.55 -13.05 15.71
C LYS A 249 -14.78 -14.26 15.17
N MET A 250 -15.47 -15.24 14.61
CA MET A 250 -14.87 -16.48 14.10
C MET A 250 -13.97 -16.16 12.89
N VAL A 251 -14.52 -15.55 11.86
CA VAL A 251 -13.78 -15.19 10.64
C VAL A 251 -12.67 -14.16 10.94
N GLY A 252 -12.98 -13.18 11.79
CA GLY A 252 -12.03 -12.16 12.20
C GLY A 252 -10.80 -12.73 12.91
N ALA A 253 -10.94 -13.81 13.66
CA ALA A 253 -9.82 -14.47 14.34
C ALA A 253 -8.77 -15.01 13.34
N HIS A 254 -9.20 -15.57 12.21
CA HIS A 254 -8.28 -16.02 11.13
C HIS A 254 -7.59 -14.85 10.48
N PHE A 255 -8.31 -13.75 10.28
CA PHE A 255 -7.75 -12.53 9.72
C PHE A 255 -6.72 -11.89 10.66
N ASP A 256 -7.04 -11.83 11.94
CA ASP A 256 -6.10 -11.38 12.98
C ASP A 256 -4.82 -12.22 13.02
N ASP A 257 -4.95 -13.55 12.91
CA ASP A 257 -3.80 -14.45 12.87
C ASP A 257 -2.90 -14.21 11.64
N TYR A 258 -3.51 -14.01 10.48
CA TYR A 258 -2.78 -13.61 9.26
C TYR A 258 -2.00 -12.31 9.49
N LEU A 259 -2.65 -11.28 10.06
CA LEU A 259 -2.00 -9.99 10.30
C LEU A 259 -0.87 -10.07 11.35
N ARG A 260 -1.02 -10.92 12.37
CA ARG A 260 0.06 -11.18 13.32
C ARG A 260 1.27 -11.86 12.66
N LYS A 261 1.03 -12.84 11.77
CA LYS A 261 2.09 -13.50 10.98
C LYS A 261 2.78 -12.50 10.06
N PHE A 262 2.01 -11.64 9.38
CA PHE A 262 2.54 -10.58 8.53
C PHE A 262 3.43 -9.62 9.34
N SER A 263 2.92 -9.10 10.46
CA SER A 263 3.65 -8.24 11.38
C SER A 263 4.95 -8.88 11.89
N ALA A 264 4.91 -10.16 12.28
CA ALA A 264 6.07 -10.87 12.77
C ALA A 264 7.19 -10.96 11.71
N LYS A 265 6.85 -11.20 10.44
CA LYS A 265 7.81 -11.20 9.32
C LYS A 265 8.41 -9.81 9.10
N CYS A 266 7.58 -8.77 9.06
CA CYS A 266 8.05 -7.37 8.92
C CYS A 266 9.02 -7.02 10.05
N ARG A 267 8.65 -7.33 11.29
CA ARG A 267 9.49 -7.07 12.47
C ARG A 267 10.82 -7.83 12.44
N ALA A 268 10.80 -9.10 12.03
CA ALA A 268 12.02 -9.89 11.87
C ALA A 268 12.97 -9.30 10.83
N ALA A 269 12.45 -8.62 9.82
CA ALA A 269 13.22 -7.92 8.80
C ALA A 269 13.59 -6.46 9.17
N GLY A 270 13.15 -5.96 10.33
CA GLY A 270 13.33 -4.55 10.73
C GLY A 270 12.52 -3.56 9.91
N VAL A 271 11.38 -3.98 9.37
CA VAL A 271 10.48 -3.21 8.50
C VAL A 271 9.22 -2.82 9.27
N GLU A 272 8.82 -1.55 9.22
CA GLU A 272 7.57 -1.08 9.84
C GLU A 272 6.35 -1.65 9.08
N PHE A 273 5.37 -2.13 9.83
CA PHE A 273 4.09 -2.59 9.28
C PHE A 273 3.00 -1.55 9.50
N ILE A 274 2.41 -1.06 8.40
CA ILE A 274 1.37 -0.03 8.40
C ILE A 274 0.07 -0.64 7.87
N GLY A 275 -1.03 -0.51 8.62
CA GLY A 275 -2.36 -0.88 8.16
C GLY A 275 -3.09 0.33 7.55
N GLY A 276 -3.62 0.21 6.33
CA GLY A 276 -4.42 1.24 5.66
C GLY A 276 -5.92 0.96 5.73
N PHE A 277 -6.71 1.81 6.41
CA PHE A 277 -8.15 1.58 6.64
C PHE A 277 -8.99 2.77 6.19
N VAL A 278 -10.12 2.50 5.53
CA VAL A 278 -11.00 3.48 4.91
C VAL A 278 -12.28 3.71 5.70
N GLY A 279 -12.77 4.93 5.69
CA GLY A 279 -14.15 5.26 6.07
C GLY A 279 -14.39 5.26 7.57
N ILE A 280 -13.42 5.71 8.36
CA ILE A 280 -13.66 5.99 9.78
C ILE A 280 -14.62 7.17 9.89
N ASP A 281 -15.73 7.00 10.60
CA ASP A 281 -16.74 8.04 10.79
C ASP A 281 -16.62 8.75 12.17
N ASP A 282 -17.42 9.78 12.38
CA ASP A 282 -17.42 10.58 13.61
C ASP A 282 -18.29 9.97 14.74
N LYS A 283 -18.91 8.83 14.48
CA LYS A 283 -19.59 8.08 15.53
C LYS A 283 -18.53 7.51 16.46
N ASP A 284 -18.78 7.56 17.75
CA ASP A 284 -17.90 7.01 18.78
C ASP A 284 -17.84 5.47 18.71
N ASP A 285 -17.35 4.96 17.57
CA ASP A 285 -17.02 3.56 17.42
C ASP A 285 -15.62 3.29 18.00
N ALA A 286 -15.60 2.91 19.26
CA ALA A 286 -14.36 2.57 19.95
C ALA A 286 -13.60 1.38 19.32
N SER A 287 -14.21 0.64 18.39
CA SER A 287 -13.53 -0.42 17.64
C SER A 287 -12.73 0.10 16.46
N LEU A 288 -12.99 1.34 16.03
CA LEU A 288 -12.41 1.95 14.82
C LEU A 288 -12.65 1.06 13.59
N ARG A 289 -13.92 0.78 13.31
CA ARG A 289 -14.31 -0.07 12.17
C ARG A 289 -14.14 0.67 10.86
N SER A 290 -13.55 -0.01 9.88
CA SER A 290 -13.60 0.42 8.49
C SER A 290 -15.03 0.28 7.94
N ARG A 291 -15.59 1.34 7.34
CA ARG A 291 -16.94 1.34 6.74
C ARG A 291 -17.13 0.26 5.68
N PHE A 292 -16.08 -0.07 4.93
CA PHE A 292 -16.18 -0.97 3.79
C PHE A 292 -16.07 -2.44 4.16
N CYS A 293 -15.14 -2.79 5.04
CA CYS A 293 -14.93 -4.18 5.43
C CYS A 293 -15.55 -4.54 6.78
N GLY A 294 -15.97 -3.54 7.57
CA GLY A 294 -16.49 -3.74 8.93
C GLY A 294 -15.42 -4.19 9.94
N PHE A 295 -14.16 -4.28 9.52
CA PHE A 295 -13.07 -4.74 10.35
C PHE A 295 -12.62 -3.66 11.35
N GLY A 296 -12.68 -4.00 12.63
CA GLY A 296 -12.20 -3.14 13.71
C GLY A 296 -10.74 -3.45 14.04
N TRP A 297 -9.85 -2.51 13.83
CA TRP A 297 -8.40 -2.71 13.97
C TRP A 297 -7.82 -2.32 15.34
N ARG A 298 -8.61 -1.71 16.22
CA ARG A 298 -8.15 -1.18 17.52
C ARG A 298 -7.47 -2.21 18.41
N HIS A 299 -7.98 -3.44 18.46
CA HIS A 299 -7.41 -4.50 19.29
C HIS A 299 -6.00 -4.88 18.81
N LEU A 300 -5.77 -4.99 17.50
CA LEU A 300 -4.46 -5.27 16.92
C LEU A 300 -3.48 -4.11 17.12
N ALA A 301 -3.95 -2.86 17.03
CA ALA A 301 -3.14 -1.69 17.35
C ALA A 301 -2.72 -1.66 18.83
N LYS A 302 -3.60 -2.06 19.76
CA LYS A 302 -3.28 -2.20 21.19
C LYS A 302 -2.25 -3.30 21.45
N GLU A 303 -2.33 -4.41 20.76
CA GLU A 303 -1.36 -5.50 20.80
C GLU A 303 0.00 -5.05 20.25
N GLY A 304 0.01 -4.07 19.37
CA GLY A 304 1.21 -3.59 18.65
C GLY A 304 1.48 -4.42 17.39
N VAL A 305 0.45 -4.97 16.76
CA VAL A 305 0.55 -5.65 15.46
C VAL A 305 0.92 -4.66 14.37
N PHE A 306 0.35 -3.46 14.41
CA PHE A 306 0.72 -2.34 13.55
C PHE A 306 1.70 -1.40 14.26
N ASP A 307 2.78 -1.03 13.58
CA ASP A 307 3.67 0.05 14.01
C ASP A 307 3.01 1.41 13.72
N ALA A 308 2.28 1.50 12.61
CA ALA A 308 1.45 2.65 12.29
C ALA A 308 0.13 2.24 11.60
N VAL A 309 -0.83 3.15 11.63
CA VAL A 309 -2.10 3.03 10.88
C VAL A 309 -2.29 4.27 10.03
N TYR A 310 -2.60 4.06 8.77
CA TYR A 310 -3.04 5.09 7.87
C TYR A 310 -4.57 5.08 7.79
N VAL A 311 -5.20 6.14 8.28
CA VAL A 311 -6.63 6.39 8.11
C VAL A 311 -6.83 6.99 6.73
N MET A 312 -7.18 6.16 5.74
CA MET A 312 -7.21 6.54 4.32
C MET A 312 -8.32 7.53 3.99
N SER A 313 -9.43 7.50 4.73
CA SER A 313 -10.51 8.47 4.59
C SER A 313 -11.29 8.62 5.89
N VAL A 314 -11.98 9.75 6.03
CA VAL A 314 -12.88 10.06 7.15
C VAL A 314 -14.25 10.48 6.64
N ALA A 315 -15.30 10.04 7.32
CA ALA A 315 -16.68 10.40 6.98
C ALA A 315 -17.11 11.63 7.79
N TYR A 316 -16.65 12.81 7.39
CA TYR A 316 -16.97 14.06 8.05
C TYR A 316 -18.40 14.56 7.76
N ASP A 317 -18.92 15.45 8.63
CA ASP A 317 -20.18 16.17 8.40
C ASP A 317 -19.96 17.31 7.39
N PRO A 318 -20.64 17.32 6.24
CA PRO A 318 -20.53 18.41 5.26
C PRO A 318 -20.91 19.79 5.78
N LYS A 319 -21.68 19.88 6.88
CA LYS A 319 -22.06 21.15 7.51
C LYS A 319 -20.95 21.71 8.41
N ASP A 320 -20.08 20.85 8.90
CA ASP A 320 -18.94 21.19 9.76
C ASP A 320 -17.74 20.30 9.39
N PRO A 321 -17.16 20.49 8.18
CA PRO A 321 -16.17 19.54 7.68
C PRO A 321 -14.90 19.49 8.53
N PHE A 322 -14.39 20.62 8.99
CA PHE A 322 -13.17 20.66 9.81
C PHE A 322 -13.43 20.24 11.26
N GLY A 323 -14.52 20.68 11.89
CA GLY A 323 -14.82 20.33 13.27
C GLY A 323 -15.17 18.84 13.42
N SER A 324 -15.92 18.26 12.47
CA SER A 324 -16.18 16.81 12.48
C SER A 324 -14.90 16.00 12.22
N THR A 325 -14.04 16.45 11.31
CA THR A 325 -12.74 15.83 11.07
C THR A 325 -11.87 15.88 12.33
N GLU A 326 -11.86 17.00 13.04
CA GLU A 326 -11.12 17.11 14.31
C GLU A 326 -11.63 16.11 15.34
N ARG A 327 -12.95 15.95 15.48
CA ARG A 327 -13.52 14.94 16.40
C ARG A 327 -13.08 13.53 16.03
N ILE A 328 -13.12 13.17 14.73
CA ILE A 328 -12.66 11.87 14.24
C ILE A 328 -11.17 11.68 14.54
N TYR A 329 -10.33 12.67 14.23
CA TYR A 329 -8.88 12.57 14.47
C TYR A 329 -8.59 12.39 15.96
N ARG A 330 -9.24 13.13 16.84
CA ARG A 330 -9.10 12.97 18.29
C ARG A 330 -9.55 11.58 18.76
N ASN A 331 -10.67 11.07 18.24
CA ASN A 331 -11.16 9.72 18.56
C ASN A 331 -10.15 8.65 18.12
N VAL A 332 -9.64 8.73 16.89
CA VAL A 332 -8.60 7.82 16.40
C VAL A 332 -7.37 7.86 17.29
N MET A 333 -6.86 9.07 17.60
CA MET A 333 -5.68 9.23 18.46
C MET A 333 -5.88 8.69 19.87
N ALA A 334 -7.06 8.87 20.46
CA ALA A 334 -7.39 8.33 21.78
C ALA A 334 -7.46 6.79 21.81
N ASN A 335 -7.75 6.17 20.67
CA ASN A 335 -7.98 4.73 20.56
C ASN A 335 -6.89 3.97 19.81
N ARG A 336 -5.85 4.63 19.30
CA ARG A 336 -4.79 4.07 18.45
C ARG A 336 -3.92 2.98 19.10
N GLY A 337 -4.01 2.81 20.40
CA GLY A 337 -3.16 1.87 21.14
C GLY A 337 -1.69 2.26 21.04
N LYS A 338 -0.85 1.36 20.55
CA LYS A 338 0.60 1.58 20.36
C LYS A 338 0.96 2.11 18.97
N ALA A 339 0.01 2.14 18.03
CA ALA A 339 0.28 2.53 16.66
C ALA A 339 0.45 4.05 16.51
N GLU A 340 1.40 4.46 15.67
CA GLU A 340 1.46 5.82 15.14
C GLU A 340 0.34 6.04 14.12
N ILE A 341 -0.09 7.28 13.89
CA ILE A 341 -1.20 7.55 12.97
C ILE A 341 -0.79 8.47 11.84
N TYR A 342 -1.20 8.11 10.62
CA TYR A 342 -1.23 8.98 9.46
C TYR A 342 -2.68 9.29 9.09
N PHE A 343 -2.94 10.56 8.75
CA PHE A 343 -4.24 11.00 8.27
C PHE A 343 -4.22 11.34 6.78
N PRO A 344 -5.37 11.34 6.09
CA PRO A 344 -5.41 11.65 4.67
C PRO A 344 -5.19 13.13 4.41
N LEU A 345 -4.41 13.43 3.36
CA LEU A 345 -4.33 14.73 2.71
C LEU A 345 -4.48 14.49 1.20
N ALA A 346 -5.64 13.96 0.79
CA ALA A 346 -5.87 13.57 -0.58
C ALA A 346 -5.86 14.78 -1.51
N SER A 347 -5.18 14.66 -2.65
CA SER A 347 -5.10 15.71 -3.66
C SER A 347 -6.32 15.79 -4.59
N TYR A 348 -7.24 14.81 -4.56
CA TYR A 348 -8.46 14.80 -5.36
C TYR A 348 -9.68 14.26 -4.59
N ASN A 349 -10.87 14.45 -5.18
CA ASN A 349 -12.15 14.10 -4.56
C ASN A 349 -12.43 12.61 -4.55
N PHE A 350 -11.70 11.89 -3.73
CA PHE A 350 -12.01 10.50 -3.50
C PHE A 350 -12.96 10.40 -2.30
N GLU A 351 -14.18 9.93 -2.52
CA GLU A 351 -15.23 9.77 -1.50
C GLU A 351 -15.47 11.00 -0.60
N LYS A 352 -15.42 12.20 -1.16
CA LYS A 352 -15.63 13.46 -0.41
C LYS A 352 -14.57 13.77 0.66
N CYS A 353 -13.40 13.18 0.59
CA CYS A 353 -12.30 13.43 1.53
C CYS A 353 -11.17 14.28 0.92
N GLY A 354 -11.30 14.68 -0.34
CA GLY A 354 -10.29 15.48 -1.03
C GLY A 354 -10.24 16.94 -0.57
N ILE A 355 -9.05 17.54 -0.63
CA ILE A 355 -8.82 18.95 -0.29
C ILE A 355 -9.83 19.88 -0.99
N GLY A 356 -10.13 19.62 -2.27
CA GLY A 356 -11.08 20.42 -3.05
C GLY A 356 -12.50 20.42 -2.49
N GLU A 357 -12.96 19.31 -1.90
CA GLU A 357 -14.28 19.29 -1.27
C GLU A 357 -14.30 20.06 0.06
N TYR A 358 -13.24 19.94 0.88
CA TYR A 358 -13.10 20.79 2.07
C TYR A 358 -13.08 22.27 1.71
N ALA A 359 -12.32 22.64 0.68
CA ALA A 359 -12.24 24.02 0.20
C ALA A 359 -13.61 24.54 -0.24
N LYS A 360 -14.36 23.77 -1.03
CA LYS A 360 -15.70 24.09 -1.51
C LYS A 360 -16.70 24.24 -0.37
N LEU A 361 -16.76 23.29 0.55
CA LEU A 361 -17.69 23.31 1.69
C LEU A 361 -17.42 24.47 2.64
N ALA A 362 -16.15 24.75 2.92
CA ALA A 362 -15.73 25.84 3.80
C ALA A 362 -15.63 27.21 3.10
N LYS A 363 -15.79 27.26 1.76
CA LYS A 363 -15.65 28.48 0.94
C LYS A 363 -14.28 29.16 1.08
N ILE A 364 -13.21 28.37 1.05
CA ILE A 364 -11.82 28.78 1.14
C ILE A 364 -11.02 28.23 -0.05
N SER A 365 -9.75 28.61 -0.20
CA SER A 365 -8.86 28.03 -1.22
C SER A 365 -8.44 26.61 -0.85
N GLU A 366 -8.02 25.82 -1.87
CA GLU A 366 -7.45 24.48 -1.65
C GLU A 366 -6.16 24.55 -0.81
N ALA A 367 -5.32 25.55 -1.03
CA ALA A 367 -4.12 25.79 -0.24
C ALA A 367 -4.44 26.05 1.25
N GLU A 368 -5.48 26.84 1.53
CA GLU A 368 -5.93 27.07 2.90
C GLU A 368 -6.52 25.81 3.52
N ALA A 369 -7.32 25.04 2.77
CA ALA A 369 -7.87 23.77 3.24
C ALA A 369 -6.76 22.76 3.57
N ALA A 370 -5.75 22.63 2.71
CA ALA A 370 -4.57 21.79 2.94
C ALA A 370 -3.83 22.23 4.21
N THR A 371 -3.56 23.52 4.37
CA THR A 371 -2.89 24.07 5.57
C THR A 371 -3.67 23.76 6.84
N ARG A 372 -5.00 23.89 6.83
CA ARG A 372 -5.84 23.57 7.99
C ARG A 372 -5.79 22.09 8.35
N LEU A 373 -5.85 21.20 7.35
CA LEU A 373 -5.76 19.74 7.56
C LEU A 373 -4.39 19.34 8.10
N LEU A 374 -3.30 19.90 7.56
CA LEU A 374 -1.93 19.67 8.05
C LEU A 374 -1.79 20.11 9.51
N ARG A 375 -2.22 21.30 9.85
CA ARG A 375 -2.18 21.82 11.22
C ARG A 375 -3.05 21.00 12.16
N LEU A 376 -4.23 20.57 11.71
CA LEU A 376 -5.10 19.70 12.48
C LEU A 376 -4.42 18.36 12.79
N ALA A 377 -3.87 17.68 11.78
CA ALA A 377 -3.14 16.41 11.98
C ALA A 377 -1.96 16.60 12.96
N LYS A 378 -1.17 17.67 12.80
CA LYS A 378 -0.04 17.99 13.70
C LYS A 378 -0.52 18.28 15.13
N SER A 379 -1.62 19.02 15.29
CA SER A 379 -2.16 19.43 16.60
C SER A 379 -2.68 18.26 17.43
N VAL A 380 -3.18 17.21 16.81
CA VAL A 380 -3.61 15.99 17.50
C VAL A 380 -2.47 15.00 17.75
N GLY A 381 -1.24 15.32 17.32
CA GLY A 381 -0.06 14.47 17.52
C GLY A 381 0.03 13.33 16.52
N ALA A 382 -0.49 13.48 15.32
CA ALA A 382 -0.29 12.50 14.24
C ALA A 382 1.18 12.46 13.82
N ARG A 383 1.65 11.30 13.37
CA ARG A 383 2.99 11.14 12.78
C ARG A 383 3.12 11.90 11.46
N GLY A 384 2.03 11.98 10.70
CA GLY A 384 2.03 12.68 9.43
C GLY A 384 0.71 12.58 8.67
N VAL A 385 0.79 12.96 7.42
CA VAL A 385 -0.31 12.87 6.44
C VAL A 385 0.13 12.13 5.19
N VAL A 386 -0.84 11.57 4.47
CA VAL A 386 -0.60 10.88 3.20
C VAL A 386 -1.35 11.60 2.08
N LEU A 387 -0.61 11.97 1.03
CA LEU A 387 -1.12 12.39 -0.26
C LEU A 387 -1.42 11.14 -1.08
N GLU A 388 -2.68 10.82 -1.25
CA GLU A 388 -3.09 9.72 -2.11
C GLU A 388 -3.14 10.12 -3.57
N CYS A 389 -2.90 9.13 -4.43
CA CYS A 389 -3.05 9.24 -5.87
C CYS A 389 -2.38 10.51 -6.41
N VAL A 390 -1.12 10.70 -6.00
CA VAL A 390 -0.27 11.72 -6.61
C VAL A 390 -0.03 11.26 -8.04
N ASP A 391 -0.73 11.87 -8.98
CA ASP A 391 -0.56 11.65 -10.40
C ASP A 391 -0.27 12.96 -11.13
N TYR A 392 0.06 12.85 -12.42
CA TYR A 392 0.41 14.01 -13.23
C TYR A 392 -0.74 15.01 -13.37
N GLY A 393 -1.98 14.52 -13.45
CA GLY A 393 -3.18 15.35 -13.64
C GLY A 393 -3.64 16.06 -12.36
N ASN A 394 -3.23 15.59 -11.21
CA ASN A 394 -3.68 16.09 -9.89
C ASN A 394 -2.69 17.03 -9.22
N TYR A 395 -1.62 17.42 -9.89
CA TYR A 395 -0.67 18.39 -9.37
C TYR A 395 -1.32 19.76 -9.15
N ARG A 396 -1.23 20.27 -7.92
CA ARG A 396 -1.78 21.56 -7.49
C ARG A 396 -0.64 22.43 -6.95
N PRO A 397 -0.09 23.35 -7.74
CA PRO A 397 1.06 24.15 -7.33
C PRO A 397 0.85 24.95 -6.03
N ASP A 398 -0.36 25.49 -5.84
CA ASP A 398 -0.75 26.25 -4.63
C ASP A 398 -0.83 25.37 -3.38
N VAL A 399 -1.35 24.14 -3.50
CA VAL A 399 -1.36 23.15 -2.42
C VAL A 399 0.08 22.72 -2.09
N CYS A 400 0.90 22.48 -3.11
CA CYS A 400 2.31 22.11 -2.91
C CYS A 400 3.09 23.24 -2.22
N ALA A 401 2.85 24.49 -2.59
CA ALA A 401 3.44 25.65 -1.92
C ALA A 401 2.99 25.74 -0.45
N ALA A 402 1.72 25.42 -0.15
CA ALA A 402 1.20 25.39 1.22
C ALA A 402 1.86 24.27 2.05
N ILE A 403 2.06 23.07 1.47
CA ILE A 403 2.77 21.97 2.12
C ILE A 403 4.21 22.39 2.44
N LYS A 404 4.92 22.98 1.47
CA LYS A 404 6.28 23.49 1.67
C LYS A 404 6.34 24.47 2.83
N SER A 405 5.48 25.51 2.81
CA SER A 405 5.45 26.50 3.86
C SER A 405 5.19 25.90 5.24
N PHE A 406 4.27 24.94 5.32
CA PHE A 406 3.97 24.22 6.57
C PHE A 406 5.18 23.43 7.10
N LEU A 407 5.94 22.77 6.22
CA LEU A 407 7.14 22.01 6.63
C LEU A 407 8.29 22.91 7.08
N GLU A 408 8.33 24.17 6.60
CA GLU A 408 9.32 25.19 6.98
C GLU A 408 8.91 25.93 8.27
N GLU A 409 7.67 25.81 8.75
CA GLU A 409 7.21 26.35 10.05
C GLU A 409 7.95 25.61 11.19
N LYS A 410 8.75 26.32 11.99
CA LYS A 410 9.53 25.78 13.12
C LYS A 410 8.67 25.52 14.37
#